data_fae3bcf52e726c9a1338bad08787252a
#
_entry.id   fae3bcf52e726c9a1338bad08787252a
#
_cell.length_a   1.000
_cell.length_b   1.000
_cell.length_c   1.000
_cell.angle_alpha   90.00
_cell.angle_beta   90.00
_cell.angle_gamma   90.00
#
_symmetry.space_group_name_H-M   'P 1'
#
loop_
_entity.id
_entity.type
_entity.pdbx_description
1 polymer ?
#
loop_
_entity_poly.entity_id
_entity_poly.type
_entity_poly.pdbx_seq_one_letter_code
_entity_poly.pdbx_strand_id
1 'polypeptide(L)'
;GFVCACFRYTGKVPPQIVPMQGVPVRLHEQVKPKRIFKDRDGITLIDFGRNLAGIVKIGPLTAKEGQQIVIHHGELVQDGKLYTGNLRTAKQTLVYTCKEGVNGISAGILLHGIPVYSVEGMDVTEKNICAYEIYSDMETIGSFTCSDERMQPAPAQYCHKLKANFIDIPTDCPQRDERCDGPGDIAAFAPTAAFNMDITQFMKKWL
;
A
#
# COMPACT_ATOMS: atom_id res chain seq x y z
N GLY A 1 -6.76 16.93 12.61
CA GLY A 1 -7.72 17.88 12.06
C GLY A 1 -8.47 17.21 10.92
N PHE A 2 -9.81 17.34 10.91
CA PHE A 2 -10.62 16.87 9.79
C PHE A 2 -10.45 17.85 8.63
N VAL A 3 -10.10 17.37 7.46
CA VAL A 3 -10.16 18.15 6.22
C VAL A 3 -11.59 18.05 5.70
N CYS A 4 -12.34 19.14 5.80
CA CYS A 4 -13.67 19.21 5.21
C CYS A 4 -13.50 19.77 3.77
N ALA A 5 -13.79 18.95 2.76
CA ALA A 5 -13.84 19.41 1.39
C ALA A 5 -15.25 19.91 1.10
N CYS A 6 -15.39 21.20 0.75
CA CYS A 6 -16.65 21.76 0.28
C CYS A 6 -16.69 21.75 -1.26
N PHE A 7 -17.69 21.08 -1.83
CA PHE A 7 -17.94 21.08 -3.26
C PHE A 7 -19.11 22.02 -3.56
N ARG A 8 -18.93 22.90 -4.53
CA ARG A 8 -20.02 23.74 -5.07
C ARG A 8 -20.57 23.08 -6.32
N TYR A 9 -21.80 22.60 -6.26
CA TYR A 9 -22.51 22.08 -7.40
C TYR A 9 -23.17 23.23 -8.19
N THR A 10 -22.90 23.30 -9.48
CA THR A 10 -23.44 24.35 -10.38
C THR A 10 -24.47 23.82 -11.39
N GLY A 11 -24.83 22.53 -11.30
CA GLY A 11 -25.82 21.91 -12.17
C GLY A 11 -27.25 22.36 -11.86
N LYS A 12 -28.17 22.14 -12.82
CA LYS A 12 -29.59 22.50 -12.70
C LYS A 12 -30.37 21.56 -11.74
N VAL A 13 -29.89 20.33 -11.58
CA VAL A 13 -30.49 19.33 -10.67
C VAL A 13 -29.46 18.98 -9.60
N PRO A 14 -29.76 19.14 -8.30
CA PRO A 14 -28.83 18.78 -7.25
C PRO A 14 -28.54 17.26 -7.28
N PRO A 15 -27.30 16.83 -7.06
CA PRO A 15 -26.98 15.43 -6.99
C PRO A 15 -27.67 14.80 -5.77
N GLN A 16 -28.17 13.60 -5.92
CA GLN A 16 -28.68 12.84 -4.81
C GLN A 16 -27.51 12.34 -3.95
N ILE A 17 -27.51 12.69 -2.69
CA ILE A 17 -26.55 12.16 -1.73
C ILE A 17 -27.07 10.79 -1.27
N VAL A 18 -26.29 9.75 -1.53
CA VAL A 18 -26.59 8.38 -1.10
C VAL A 18 -25.49 7.89 -0.15
N PRO A 19 -25.78 6.98 0.76
CA PRO A 19 -24.77 6.34 1.59
C PRO A 19 -23.72 5.66 0.69
N MET A 20 -22.45 5.72 1.11
CA MET A 20 -21.38 4.98 0.44
C MET A 20 -21.71 3.49 0.44
N GLN A 21 -21.80 2.90 -0.75
CA GLN A 21 -21.93 1.47 -0.92
C GLN A 21 -20.52 0.87 -1.05
N GLY A 22 -20.33 -0.30 -0.48
CA GLY A 22 -19.04 -0.98 -0.50
C GLY A 22 -18.40 -1.07 0.88
N VAL A 23 -17.32 -1.81 0.94
CA VAL A 23 -16.53 -2.00 2.16
C VAL A 23 -15.49 -0.90 2.33
N PRO A 24 -15.26 -0.39 3.55
CA PRO A 24 -14.29 0.66 3.77
C PRO A 24 -12.86 0.13 3.61
N VAL A 25 -11.96 0.98 3.12
CA VAL A 25 -10.52 0.72 3.20
C VAL A 25 -10.05 0.98 4.62
N ARG A 26 -9.31 0.06 5.20
CA ARG A 26 -8.81 0.15 6.58
C ARG A 26 -7.33 -0.14 6.68
N LEU A 27 -6.74 0.34 7.78
CA LEU A 27 -5.44 -0.10 8.25
C LEU A 27 -5.64 -1.44 8.96
N HIS A 28 -4.87 -2.43 8.54
CA HIS A 28 -4.93 -3.77 9.09
C HIS A 28 -3.65 -4.09 9.89
N GLU A 29 -2.85 -5.01 9.41
CA GLU A 29 -1.69 -5.48 10.14
C GLU A 29 -0.55 -4.46 10.16
N GLN A 30 0.04 -4.27 11.33
CA GLN A 30 1.31 -3.57 11.46
C GLN A 30 2.46 -4.53 11.12
N VAL A 31 3.27 -4.14 10.15
CA VAL A 31 4.41 -4.91 9.68
C VAL A 31 5.70 -4.22 10.11
N LYS A 32 6.56 -4.94 10.80
CA LYS A 32 7.89 -4.46 11.17
C LYS A 32 8.90 -4.76 10.06
N PRO A 33 9.97 -3.97 9.94
CA PRO A 33 11.06 -4.30 9.05
C PRO A 33 11.64 -5.69 9.33
N LYS A 34 11.87 -6.46 8.29
CA LYS A 34 12.62 -7.72 8.38
C LYS A 34 14.13 -7.46 8.35
N ARG A 35 14.55 -6.44 7.59
CA ARG A 35 15.94 -6.02 7.48
C ARG A 35 16.02 -4.52 7.25
N ILE A 36 17.02 -3.89 7.87
CA ILE A 36 17.44 -2.52 7.60
C ILE A 36 18.93 -2.59 7.28
N PHE A 37 19.34 -2.09 6.13
CA PHE A 37 20.72 -2.14 5.67
C PHE A 37 21.07 -0.93 4.81
N LYS A 38 22.36 -0.70 4.56
CA LYS A 38 22.80 0.36 3.66
C LYS A 38 23.03 -0.22 2.27
N ASP A 39 22.64 0.53 1.27
CA ASP A 39 23.03 0.25 -0.10
C ASP A 39 24.51 0.64 -0.35
N ARG A 40 24.98 0.42 -1.59
CA ARG A 40 26.38 0.73 -1.96
C ARG A 40 26.71 2.23 -1.95
N ASP A 41 25.71 3.10 -1.96
CA ASP A 41 25.87 4.56 -1.90
C ASP A 41 25.65 5.10 -0.46
N GLY A 42 25.40 4.20 0.51
CA GLY A 42 25.17 4.56 1.92
C GLY A 42 23.72 4.93 2.24
N ILE A 43 22.79 4.80 1.28
CA ILE A 43 21.36 5.06 1.48
C ILE A 43 20.74 3.92 2.29
N THR A 44 19.87 4.25 3.25
CA THR A 44 19.21 3.25 4.06
C THR A 44 18.11 2.54 3.26
N LEU A 45 18.22 1.22 3.12
CA LEU A 45 17.17 0.36 2.58
C LEU A 45 16.46 -0.39 3.71
N ILE A 46 15.15 -0.51 3.57
CA ILE A 46 14.26 -1.16 4.54
C ILE A 46 13.46 -2.21 3.79
N ASP A 47 13.61 -3.46 4.18
CA ASP A 47 12.91 -4.59 3.60
C ASP A 47 11.90 -5.14 4.61
N PHE A 48 10.63 -5.11 4.27
CA PHE A 48 9.54 -5.65 5.09
C PHE A 48 9.32 -7.16 4.88
N GLY A 49 10.06 -7.79 3.95
CA GLY A 49 10.10 -9.24 3.76
C GLY A 49 8.90 -9.84 3.04
N ARG A 50 7.91 -9.04 2.69
CA ARG A 50 6.75 -9.45 1.88
C ARG A 50 6.23 -8.29 1.04
N ASN A 51 5.66 -8.60 -0.09
CA ASN A 51 4.96 -7.61 -0.90
C ASN A 51 3.62 -7.25 -0.21
N LEU A 52 3.36 -5.97 -0.01
CA LEU A 52 2.14 -5.46 0.61
C LEU A 52 1.74 -4.12 -0.02
N ALA A 53 0.45 -3.87 -0.07
CA ALA A 53 -0.04 -2.51 -0.26
C ALA A 53 -0.25 -1.86 1.10
N GLY A 54 0.30 -0.66 1.30
CA GLY A 54 0.29 -0.11 2.64
C GLY A 54 0.81 1.31 2.75
N ILE A 55 0.87 1.77 3.95
CA ILE A 55 1.47 3.05 4.32
C ILE A 55 2.66 2.82 5.24
N VAL A 56 3.70 3.62 5.07
CA VAL A 56 4.83 3.65 6.00
C VAL A 56 4.60 4.73 7.04
N LYS A 57 4.84 4.38 8.27
CA LYS A 57 4.85 5.31 9.39
C LYS A 57 6.27 5.42 9.94
N ILE A 58 6.78 6.64 10.00
CA ILE A 58 8.09 6.96 10.57
C ILE A 58 7.90 7.91 11.74
N GLY A 59 8.59 7.65 12.82
CA GLY A 59 8.61 8.51 13.99
C GLY A 59 8.30 7.81 15.30
N PRO A 60 8.49 8.53 16.41
CA PRO A 60 8.92 9.93 16.47
C PRO A 60 10.40 10.12 16.07
N LEU A 61 10.68 11.25 15.44
CA LEU A 61 12.05 11.65 15.12
C LEU A 61 12.25 13.13 15.46
N THR A 62 13.46 13.49 15.89
CA THR A 62 13.83 14.89 16.09
C THR A 62 14.52 15.39 14.84
N ALA A 63 14.07 16.51 14.32
CA ALA A 63 14.58 17.10 13.09
C ALA A 63 14.74 18.62 13.23
N LYS A 64 15.50 19.19 12.30
CA LYS A 64 15.63 20.66 12.16
C LYS A 64 14.58 21.18 11.20
N GLU A 65 14.22 22.45 11.34
CA GLU A 65 13.34 23.11 10.38
C GLU A 65 13.94 23.09 8.98
N GLY A 66 13.10 22.70 8.00
CA GLY A 66 13.51 22.60 6.61
C GLY A 66 14.27 21.31 6.24
N GLN A 67 14.62 20.47 7.21
CA GLN A 67 15.23 19.16 6.92
C GLN A 67 14.27 18.33 6.05
N GLN A 68 14.79 17.81 4.94
CA GLN A 68 14.00 16.96 4.06
C GLN A 68 14.28 15.49 4.32
N ILE A 69 13.21 14.70 4.37
CA ILE A 69 13.25 13.24 4.38
C ILE A 69 12.65 12.76 3.08
N VAL A 70 13.42 12.00 2.33
CA VAL A 70 12.98 11.45 1.03
C VAL A 70 12.82 9.95 1.18
N ILE A 71 11.66 9.46 0.77
CA ILE A 71 11.31 8.04 0.82
C ILE A 71 10.98 7.60 -0.60
N HIS A 72 11.75 6.65 -1.12
CA HIS A 72 11.44 5.99 -2.38
C HIS A 72 10.90 4.59 -2.11
N HIS A 73 10.03 4.15 -2.98
CA HIS A 73 9.36 2.87 -2.87
C HIS A 73 9.74 1.99 -4.06
N GLY A 74 9.94 0.71 -3.83
CA GLY A 74 10.23 -0.26 -4.88
C GLY A 74 10.02 -1.70 -4.43
N GLU A 75 10.02 -2.60 -5.38
CA GLU A 75 9.77 -4.02 -5.12
C GLU A 75 11.05 -4.84 -5.03
N LEU A 76 12.11 -4.36 -5.65
CA LEU A 76 13.33 -5.13 -5.87
C LEU A 76 14.57 -4.34 -5.46
N VAL A 77 15.56 -5.06 -4.99
CA VAL A 77 16.93 -4.57 -4.87
C VAL A 77 17.75 -5.25 -5.97
N GLN A 78 18.32 -4.46 -6.85
CA GLN A 78 19.19 -4.93 -7.93
C GLN A 78 20.54 -4.25 -7.80
N ASP A 79 21.61 -5.02 -7.92
CA ASP A 79 22.99 -4.53 -7.77
C ASP A 79 23.24 -3.72 -6.50
N GLY A 80 22.57 -4.11 -5.40
CA GLY A 80 22.66 -3.45 -4.10
C GLY A 80 21.94 -2.10 -3.98
N LYS A 81 21.09 -1.73 -4.94
CA LYS A 81 20.28 -0.50 -4.94
C LYS A 81 18.80 -0.81 -5.11
N LEU A 82 17.96 0.11 -4.65
CA LEU A 82 16.52 0.04 -4.93
C LEU A 82 16.29 0.15 -6.45
N TYR A 83 15.64 -0.86 -7.02
CA TYR A 83 15.31 -0.89 -8.44
C TYR A 83 13.91 -0.31 -8.68
N THR A 84 13.84 0.68 -9.55
CA THR A 84 12.59 1.41 -9.88
C THR A 84 12.20 1.29 -11.36
N GLY A 85 12.98 0.61 -12.18
CA GLY A 85 12.72 0.51 -13.63
C GLY A 85 11.42 -0.21 -13.99
N ASN A 86 10.91 -1.09 -13.11
CA ASN A 86 9.63 -1.76 -13.27
C ASN A 86 8.41 -0.88 -12.93
N LEU A 87 8.62 0.31 -12.40
CA LEU A 87 7.56 1.23 -11.98
C LEU A 87 7.03 2.11 -13.13
N ARG A 88 7.63 2.01 -14.32
CA ARG A 88 7.34 2.83 -15.50
C ARG A 88 7.49 4.33 -15.18
N THR A 89 6.43 5.12 -15.28
CA THR A 89 6.44 6.57 -14.98
C THR A 89 5.95 6.89 -13.56
N ALA A 90 5.59 5.88 -12.76
CA ALA A 90 5.11 6.08 -11.42
C ALA A 90 6.20 6.69 -10.53
N LYS A 91 5.95 7.90 -10.04
CA LYS A 91 6.83 8.59 -9.10
C LYS A 91 6.57 8.07 -7.69
N GLN A 92 7.23 7.00 -7.35
CA GLN A 92 7.12 6.33 -6.05
C GLN A 92 8.00 7.01 -5.01
N THR A 93 7.85 8.33 -4.90
CA THR A 93 8.69 9.18 -4.05
C THR A 93 7.85 10.09 -3.18
N LEU A 94 8.14 10.09 -1.89
CA LEU A 94 7.61 11.04 -0.92
C LEU A 94 8.75 11.94 -0.45
N VAL A 95 8.47 13.22 -0.40
CA VAL A 95 9.36 14.21 0.20
C VAL A 95 8.62 14.86 1.37
N TYR A 96 9.16 14.73 2.56
CA TYR A 96 8.63 15.35 3.77
C TYR A 96 9.60 16.42 4.27
N THR A 97 9.10 17.63 4.44
CA THR A 97 9.86 18.74 5.04
C THR A 97 9.52 18.85 6.52
N CYS A 98 10.51 18.66 7.36
CA CYS A 98 10.38 18.67 8.82
C CYS A 98 10.20 20.10 9.36
N LYS A 99 9.50 20.20 10.48
CA LYS A 99 9.54 21.36 11.37
C LYS A 99 10.61 21.15 12.45
N GLU A 100 11.00 22.22 13.13
CA GLU A 100 11.88 22.12 14.29
C GLU A 100 11.27 21.24 15.39
N GLY A 101 12.07 20.36 15.96
CA GLY A 101 11.69 19.50 17.08
C GLY A 101 11.15 18.13 16.64
N VAL A 102 10.16 17.60 17.40
CA VAL A 102 9.65 16.25 17.18
C VAL A 102 8.68 16.20 16.01
N ASN A 103 8.96 15.30 15.09
CA ASN A 103 8.16 15.01 13.90
C ASN A 103 7.67 13.56 13.90
N GLY A 104 6.53 13.33 13.25
CA GLY A 104 6.04 12.01 12.91
C GLY A 104 5.50 12.05 11.48
N ILE A 105 5.97 11.13 10.66
CA ILE A 105 5.56 11.00 9.27
C ILE A 105 4.62 9.80 9.18
N SER A 106 3.38 10.06 8.82
CA SER A 106 2.52 9.03 8.28
C SER A 106 2.47 9.31 6.78
N ALA A 107 3.19 8.51 6.02
CA ALA A 107 3.15 8.61 4.58
C ALA A 107 1.70 8.46 4.14
N GLY A 108 1.21 9.41 3.33
CA GLY A 108 -0.13 9.32 2.75
C GLY A 108 -0.31 7.99 2.03
N ILE A 109 -1.54 7.63 1.72
CA ILE A 109 -1.87 6.39 1.04
C ILE A 109 -1.12 6.35 -0.29
N LEU A 110 0.02 5.68 -0.31
CA LEU A 110 0.68 5.24 -1.52
C LEU A 110 0.27 3.79 -1.70
N LEU A 111 -0.62 3.58 -2.65
CA LEU A 111 -1.08 2.26 -3.05
C LEU A 111 0.05 1.59 -3.81
N HIS A 112 0.84 0.77 -3.10
CA HIS A 112 1.97 0.13 -3.73
C HIS A 112 2.23 -1.22 -3.09
N GLY A 113 2.28 -2.24 -3.94
CA GLY A 113 2.86 -3.51 -3.57
C GLY A 113 4.36 -3.33 -3.38
N ILE A 114 4.83 -3.15 -2.15
CA ILE A 114 6.21 -2.76 -1.91
C ILE A 114 6.78 -3.50 -0.72
N PRO A 115 7.78 -4.35 -0.94
CA PRO A 115 8.58 -4.88 0.15
C PRO A 115 9.75 -3.97 0.56
N VAL A 116 10.23 -3.05 -0.31
CA VAL A 116 11.47 -2.32 -0.07
C VAL A 116 11.31 -0.82 -0.21
N TYR A 117 11.85 -0.10 0.75
CA TYR A 117 11.92 1.36 0.76
C TYR A 117 13.36 1.82 0.85
N SER A 118 13.71 2.93 0.20
CA SER A 118 14.90 3.71 0.55
C SER A 118 14.50 4.95 1.33
N VAL A 119 15.31 5.30 2.32
CA VAL A 119 15.09 6.50 3.15
C VAL A 119 16.36 7.29 3.22
N GLU A 120 16.25 8.57 2.90
CA GLU A 120 17.31 9.55 2.98
C GLU A 120 16.92 10.68 3.92
N GLY A 121 17.93 11.37 4.49
CA GLY A 121 17.74 12.53 5.34
C GLY A 121 17.46 12.23 6.81
N MET A 122 17.45 10.95 7.21
CA MET A 122 17.33 10.55 8.61
C MET A 122 17.94 9.17 8.88
N ASP A 123 18.22 8.90 10.15
CA ASP A 123 18.56 7.56 10.60
C ASP A 123 17.30 6.74 10.89
N VAL A 124 17.24 5.55 10.29
CA VAL A 124 16.13 4.61 10.43
C VAL A 124 16.55 3.44 11.29
N THR A 125 15.70 3.09 12.23
CA THR A 125 15.84 1.91 13.11
C THR A 125 14.51 1.17 13.19
N GLU A 126 14.53 -0.08 13.64
CA GLU A 126 13.31 -0.88 13.86
C GLU A 126 12.31 -0.22 14.85
N LYS A 127 12.78 0.73 15.66
CA LYS A 127 11.96 1.41 16.67
C LYS A 127 11.16 2.59 16.09
N ASN A 128 11.67 3.20 15.01
CA ASN A 128 11.08 4.42 14.46
C ASN A 128 10.44 4.26 13.09
N ILE A 129 10.34 3.03 12.58
CA ILE A 129 9.64 2.74 11.32
C ILE A 129 8.77 1.49 11.41
N CYS A 130 7.60 1.55 10.82
CA CYS A 130 6.74 0.40 10.56
C CYS A 130 5.89 0.65 9.31
N ALA A 131 5.36 -0.39 8.73
CA ALA A 131 4.34 -0.30 7.70
C ALA A 131 2.99 -0.78 8.24
N TYR A 132 1.90 -0.29 7.68
CA TYR A 132 0.56 -0.83 7.89
C TYR A 132 0.03 -1.32 6.56
N GLU A 133 -0.42 -2.56 6.52
CA GLU A 133 -1.13 -3.10 5.38
C GLU A 133 -2.49 -2.43 5.25
N ILE A 134 -2.90 -2.04 4.04
CA ILE A 134 -4.19 -1.44 3.76
C ILE A 134 -4.90 -2.20 2.66
N TYR A 135 -6.17 -2.46 2.86
CA TYR A 135 -7.07 -3.04 1.86
C TYR A 135 -8.53 -2.82 2.26
N SER A 136 -9.44 -3.07 1.33
CA SER A 136 -10.88 -3.07 1.61
C SER A 136 -11.23 -4.17 2.61
N ASP A 137 -11.98 -3.81 3.66
CA ASP A 137 -12.24 -4.63 4.85
C ASP A 137 -13.26 -5.75 4.54
N MET A 138 -12.85 -6.69 3.68
CA MET A 138 -13.64 -7.84 3.26
C MET A 138 -13.40 -9.02 4.21
N GLU A 139 -14.48 -9.74 4.54
CA GLU A 139 -14.40 -10.93 5.37
C GLU A 139 -13.71 -12.08 4.62
N THR A 140 -12.78 -12.76 5.29
CA THR A 140 -12.18 -13.99 4.77
C THR A 140 -13.13 -15.16 5.02
N ILE A 141 -13.62 -15.79 3.95
CA ILE A 141 -14.61 -16.87 4.01
C ILE A 141 -14.05 -18.20 3.54
N GLY A 142 -12.96 -18.20 2.79
CA GLY A 142 -12.32 -19.39 2.25
C GLY A 142 -11.16 -19.89 3.09
N SER A 143 -10.98 -21.19 3.09
CA SER A 143 -9.79 -21.86 3.62
C SER A 143 -9.39 -23.03 2.75
N PHE A 144 -8.10 -23.30 2.68
CA PHE A 144 -7.56 -24.42 1.94
C PHE A 144 -6.40 -25.05 2.70
N THR A 145 -6.46 -26.35 2.83
CA THR A 145 -5.36 -27.14 3.39
C THR A 145 -5.15 -28.40 2.55
N CYS A 146 -3.92 -28.82 2.37
CA CYS A 146 -3.58 -30.07 1.67
C CYS A 146 -2.34 -30.71 2.31
N SER A 147 -2.09 -31.96 1.96
CA SER A 147 -0.93 -32.73 2.44
C SER A 147 0.36 -32.41 1.67
N ASP A 148 0.29 -31.72 0.54
CA ASP A 148 1.48 -31.32 -0.21
C ASP A 148 2.00 -29.98 0.30
N GLU A 149 3.15 -30.00 0.99
CA GLU A 149 3.78 -28.82 1.57
C GLU A 149 4.12 -27.73 0.54
N ARG A 150 4.32 -28.09 -0.73
CA ARG A 150 4.60 -27.13 -1.81
C ARG A 150 3.38 -26.29 -2.17
N MET A 151 2.18 -26.82 -1.93
CA MET A 151 0.91 -26.16 -2.21
C MET A 151 0.38 -25.35 -1.03
N GLN A 152 0.81 -25.60 0.19
CA GLN A 152 0.35 -24.92 1.41
C GLN A 152 0.55 -23.38 1.38
N PRO A 153 1.63 -22.82 0.81
CA PRO A 153 1.79 -21.36 0.74
C PRO A 153 0.86 -20.66 -0.24
N ALA A 154 0.30 -21.38 -1.22
CA ALA A 154 -0.46 -20.79 -2.31
C ALA A 154 -1.69 -19.96 -1.85
N PRO A 155 -2.55 -20.45 -0.94
CA PRO A 155 -3.72 -19.70 -0.48
C PRO A 155 -3.34 -18.36 0.16
N ALA A 156 -2.32 -18.36 1.02
CA ALA A 156 -1.82 -17.14 1.65
C ALA A 156 -1.29 -16.13 0.62
N GLN A 157 -0.58 -16.60 -0.41
CA GLN A 157 -0.09 -15.74 -1.48
C GLN A 157 -1.24 -15.14 -2.32
N TYR A 158 -2.28 -15.91 -2.62
CA TYR A 158 -3.45 -15.39 -3.33
C TYR A 158 -4.19 -14.34 -2.50
N CYS A 159 -4.39 -14.58 -1.20
CA CYS A 159 -5.01 -13.61 -0.30
C CYS A 159 -4.19 -12.31 -0.22
N HIS A 160 -2.86 -12.40 -0.16
CA HIS A 160 -2.00 -11.20 -0.16
C HIS A 160 -2.11 -10.42 -1.47
N LYS A 161 -2.11 -11.10 -2.62
CA LYS A 161 -2.29 -10.43 -3.92
C LYS A 161 -3.66 -9.78 -4.05
N LEU A 162 -4.71 -10.45 -3.59
CA LEU A 162 -6.06 -9.91 -3.55
C LEU A 162 -6.11 -8.63 -2.71
N LYS A 163 -5.62 -8.67 -1.47
CA LYS A 163 -5.56 -7.52 -0.57
C LYS A 163 -4.79 -6.35 -1.17
N ALA A 164 -3.66 -6.62 -1.83
CA ALA A 164 -2.83 -5.57 -2.44
C ALA A 164 -3.49 -4.89 -3.65
N ASN A 165 -4.44 -5.54 -4.31
CA ASN A 165 -5.12 -5.02 -5.49
C ASN A 165 -6.59 -4.64 -5.26
N PHE A 166 -7.18 -4.98 -4.10
CA PHE A 166 -8.56 -4.66 -3.77
C PHE A 166 -8.62 -3.56 -2.71
N ILE A 167 -8.35 -2.32 -3.14
CA ILE A 167 -8.34 -1.13 -2.30
C ILE A 167 -9.32 -0.13 -2.88
N ASP A 168 -10.51 -0.08 -2.30
CA ASP A 168 -11.65 0.72 -2.71
C ASP A 168 -12.29 0.25 -4.03
N ILE A 169 -11.50 -0.02 -5.04
CA ILE A 169 -11.84 -0.64 -6.32
C ILE A 169 -10.79 -1.70 -6.67
N PRO A 170 -11.08 -2.65 -7.58
CA PRO A 170 -10.05 -3.53 -8.09
C PRO A 170 -8.98 -2.76 -8.87
N THR A 171 -7.74 -3.20 -8.80
CA THR A 171 -6.63 -2.66 -9.60
C THR A 171 -5.83 -3.81 -10.22
N ASP A 172 -5.30 -3.60 -11.42
CA ASP A 172 -4.45 -4.57 -12.13
C ASP A 172 -3.08 -4.74 -11.47
N CYS A 173 -2.57 -3.67 -10.88
CA CYS A 173 -1.27 -3.67 -10.23
C CYS A 173 -1.17 -2.59 -9.14
N PRO A 174 -0.52 -2.90 -8.00
CA PRO A 174 -0.43 -1.93 -6.91
C PRO A 174 0.75 -0.96 -7.04
N GLN A 175 1.77 -1.22 -7.89
CA GLN A 175 3.05 -0.51 -7.84
C GLN A 175 3.30 0.50 -8.97
N ARG A 176 2.81 0.28 -10.18
CA ARG A 176 3.12 1.09 -11.35
C ARG A 176 1.98 2.07 -11.69
N ASP A 177 2.14 2.85 -12.74
CA ASP A 177 1.22 3.92 -13.14
C ASP A 177 0.00 3.46 -13.96
N GLU A 178 -0.19 2.16 -14.18
CA GLU A 178 -1.31 1.61 -14.92
C GLU A 178 -2.61 1.71 -14.11
N ARG A 179 -2.80 0.89 -13.11
CA ARG A 179 -3.91 0.89 -12.11
C ARG A 179 -5.32 1.02 -12.70
N CYS A 180 -5.46 0.81 -13.99
CA CYS A 180 -6.76 0.71 -14.63
C CYS A 180 -7.21 -0.74 -14.53
N ASP A 181 -8.28 -0.96 -13.77
CA ASP A 181 -8.87 -2.26 -13.73
C ASP A 181 -9.64 -2.52 -15.03
N GLY A 182 -9.04 -3.35 -15.87
CA GLY A 182 -9.70 -3.86 -17.05
C GLY A 182 -10.74 -4.92 -16.65
N PRO A 183 -11.94 -4.91 -17.25
CA PRO A 183 -12.95 -5.94 -16.99
C PRO A 183 -12.42 -7.37 -17.21
N GLY A 184 -11.39 -7.54 -18.04
CA GLY A 184 -10.74 -8.82 -18.31
C GLY A 184 -10.00 -9.40 -17.11
N ASP A 185 -9.23 -8.58 -16.40
CA ASP A 185 -8.45 -9.01 -15.24
C ASP A 185 -9.37 -9.44 -14.10
N ILE A 186 -10.37 -8.62 -13.80
CA ILE A 186 -11.32 -8.96 -12.75
C ILE A 186 -12.21 -10.16 -13.13
N ALA A 187 -12.63 -10.29 -14.39
CA ALA A 187 -13.39 -11.44 -14.85
C ALA A 187 -12.63 -12.75 -14.63
N ALA A 188 -11.33 -12.76 -14.90
CA ALA A 188 -10.46 -13.91 -14.67
C ALA A 188 -10.23 -14.19 -13.17
N PHE A 189 -10.10 -13.14 -12.35
CA PHE A 189 -9.71 -13.29 -10.95
C PHE A 189 -10.90 -13.34 -9.97
N ALA A 190 -12.08 -12.83 -10.33
CA ALA A 190 -13.23 -12.77 -9.45
C ALA A 190 -13.64 -14.11 -8.81
N PRO A 191 -13.63 -15.25 -9.53
CA PRO A 191 -13.93 -16.56 -8.92
C PRO A 191 -12.95 -16.91 -7.80
N THR A 192 -11.65 -16.64 -7.99
CA THR A 192 -10.62 -16.87 -6.97
C THR A 192 -10.81 -15.93 -5.78
N ALA A 193 -11.14 -14.68 -6.04
CA ALA A 193 -11.42 -13.69 -5.01
C ALA A 193 -12.64 -14.09 -4.16
N ALA A 194 -13.75 -14.46 -4.82
CA ALA A 194 -15.00 -14.90 -4.18
C ALA A 194 -14.85 -16.20 -3.38
N PHE A 195 -13.93 -17.08 -3.78
CA PHE A 195 -13.61 -18.28 -2.99
C PHE A 195 -12.94 -17.96 -1.66
N ASN A 196 -12.09 -16.91 -1.63
CA ASN A 196 -11.29 -16.58 -0.47
C ASN A 196 -11.93 -15.52 0.44
N MET A 197 -12.66 -14.57 -0.14
CA MET A 197 -13.22 -13.41 0.59
C MET A 197 -14.63 -13.07 0.12
N ASP A 198 -15.46 -12.53 1.01
CA ASP A 198 -16.74 -11.96 0.61
C ASP A 198 -16.54 -10.64 -0.14
N ILE A 199 -16.46 -10.74 -1.46
CA ILE A 199 -16.29 -9.59 -2.36
C ILE A 199 -17.62 -8.94 -2.78
N THR A 200 -18.76 -9.39 -2.27
CA THR A 200 -20.09 -8.99 -2.75
C THR A 200 -20.29 -7.48 -2.72
N GLN A 201 -20.05 -6.84 -1.59
CA GLN A 201 -20.23 -5.39 -1.46
C GLN A 201 -19.15 -4.59 -2.19
N PHE A 202 -17.94 -5.13 -2.23
CA PHE A 202 -16.82 -4.55 -2.98
C PHE A 202 -17.13 -4.48 -4.48
N MET A 203 -17.60 -5.59 -5.05
CA MET A 203 -17.96 -5.68 -6.46
C MET A 203 -19.20 -4.85 -6.81
N LYS A 204 -20.22 -4.80 -5.94
CA LYS A 204 -21.39 -3.93 -6.13
C LYS A 204 -21.05 -2.45 -6.24
N LYS A 205 -20.02 -2.01 -5.54
CA LYS A 205 -19.55 -0.64 -5.64
C LYS A 205 -18.86 -0.35 -6.97
N TRP A 206 -18.11 -1.32 -7.48
CA TRP A 206 -17.32 -1.16 -8.69
C TRP A 206 -18.14 -1.29 -9.97
N LEU A 207 -19.14 -2.19 -10.00
CA LEU A 207 -20.06 -2.40 -11.14
C LEU A 207 -21.09 -1.28 -11.25
#